data_04794c784608f204669f00e969d50f57
#
_entry.id   04794c784608f204669f00e969d50f57
#
_cell.length_a   1.000
_cell.length_b   1.000
_cell.length_c   1.000
_cell.angle_alpha   90.00
_cell.angle_beta   90.00
_cell.angle_gamma   90.00
#
_symmetry.space_group_name_H-M   'P 1'
#
loop_
_entity.id
_entity.type
_entity.pdbx_description
1 polymer ?
#
loop_
_entity_poly.entity_id
_entity_poly.type
_entity_poly.pdbx_seq_one_letter_code
_entity_poly.pdbx_strand_id
1 'polypeptide(L)'
;MPKIIALVLGGLALVMALVAGLYRWPLPRRGLRVALPPQFDFDTAIRTAEAVIAAEAADPAVGPESRSRLLSHGRRTGRVVLLLHGYTLAPEQYDGLAEEFFDSGYNVWIPRAPHHGTVDKRAHHRVEADELATYAVQALAVAAALGDEVGVVGISGGAVLAAWLAQVPGDVVRRLLLLSPFFGPDPRQAPAFAVRPLITLYGRRLLPDRVTSRGYSLSAVTQYLTIARSLPKPPRRTGLRSVAVAISPLDGVVDLAAAVTVPRRIADANAIPLQVCTLPAALGVGHNILNLAALDDQGAELRRRYVALYEGGPTPTPGLTRVARVDS
;
A
#
# COMPACT_ATOMS: atom_id res chain seq x y z
N MET A 1 -26.56 3.17 -50.21
CA MET A 1 -26.85 2.57 -48.89
C MET A 1 -25.97 1.38 -48.50
N PRO A 2 -25.76 0.30 -49.30
CA PRO A 2 -24.97 -0.86 -48.86
C PRO A 2 -23.50 -0.54 -48.55
N LYS A 3 -22.86 0.38 -49.26
CA LYS A 3 -21.45 0.80 -48.99
C LYS A 3 -21.29 1.53 -47.64
N ILE A 4 -22.25 2.35 -47.25
CA ILE A 4 -22.24 3.05 -45.95
C ILE A 4 -22.43 2.06 -44.81
N ILE A 5 -23.37 1.11 -44.97
CA ILE A 5 -23.59 0.05 -43.97
C ILE A 5 -22.32 -0.80 -43.81
N ALA A 6 -21.67 -1.19 -44.91
CA ALA A 6 -20.43 -1.97 -44.85
C ALA A 6 -19.29 -1.19 -44.16
N LEU A 7 -19.16 0.11 -44.38
CA LEU A 7 -18.18 0.96 -43.72
C LEU A 7 -18.43 1.09 -42.24
N VAL A 8 -19.69 1.26 -41.83
CA VAL A 8 -20.09 1.33 -40.41
C VAL A 8 -19.83 -0.01 -39.70
N LEU A 9 -20.21 -1.12 -40.33
CA LEU A 9 -19.95 -2.46 -39.77
C LEU A 9 -18.46 -2.77 -39.67
N GLY A 10 -17.68 -2.39 -40.68
CA GLY A 10 -16.22 -2.54 -40.65
C GLY A 10 -15.56 -1.69 -39.54
N GLY A 11 -16.00 -0.44 -39.36
CA GLY A 11 -15.57 0.41 -38.27
C GLY A 11 -15.91 -0.16 -36.89
N LEU A 12 -17.13 -0.66 -36.72
CA LEU A 12 -17.56 -1.30 -35.47
C LEU A 12 -16.73 -2.57 -35.17
N ALA A 13 -16.48 -3.41 -36.15
CA ALA A 13 -15.65 -4.60 -36.01
C ALA A 13 -14.23 -4.26 -35.61
N LEU A 14 -13.63 -3.21 -36.21
CA LEU A 14 -12.31 -2.72 -35.84
C LEU A 14 -12.26 -2.22 -34.38
N VAL A 15 -13.25 -1.44 -33.97
CA VAL A 15 -13.34 -0.94 -32.58
C VAL A 15 -13.46 -2.12 -31.60
N MET A 16 -14.33 -3.10 -31.92
CA MET A 16 -14.47 -4.30 -31.07
C MET A 16 -13.16 -5.09 -31.01
N ALA A 17 -12.43 -5.24 -32.12
CA ALA A 17 -11.14 -5.92 -32.15
C ALA A 17 -10.09 -5.20 -31.30
N LEU A 18 -10.03 -3.86 -31.36
CA LEU A 18 -9.15 -3.04 -30.54
C LEU A 18 -9.48 -3.18 -29.06
N VAL A 19 -10.76 -3.09 -28.71
CA VAL A 19 -11.22 -3.28 -27.31
C VAL A 19 -10.88 -4.69 -26.83
N ALA A 20 -11.18 -5.72 -27.62
CA ALA A 20 -10.82 -7.11 -27.29
C ALA A 20 -9.29 -7.27 -27.12
N GLY A 21 -8.50 -6.60 -27.95
CA GLY A 21 -7.05 -6.55 -27.85
C GLY A 21 -6.60 -5.96 -26.51
N LEU A 22 -7.16 -4.85 -26.06
CA LEU A 22 -6.84 -4.23 -24.77
C LEU A 22 -7.13 -5.17 -23.59
N TYR A 23 -8.24 -5.91 -23.66
CA TYR A 23 -8.61 -6.85 -22.60
C TYR A 23 -7.81 -8.17 -22.62
N ARG A 24 -7.34 -8.61 -23.79
CA ARG A 24 -6.54 -9.84 -23.94
C ARG A 24 -5.04 -9.62 -23.82
N TRP A 25 -4.56 -8.38 -24.01
CA TRP A 25 -3.13 -8.08 -23.90
C TRP A 25 -2.62 -8.49 -22.52
N PRO A 26 -1.57 -9.32 -22.41
CA PRO A 26 -1.03 -9.75 -21.12
C PRO A 26 -0.63 -8.54 -20.27
N LEU A 27 -1.00 -8.51 -19.00
CA LEU A 27 -0.53 -7.45 -18.09
C LEU A 27 0.98 -7.55 -17.92
N PRO A 28 1.70 -6.40 -17.79
CA PRO A 28 3.13 -6.41 -17.57
C PRO A 28 3.43 -7.09 -16.22
N ARG A 29 4.21 -8.17 -16.25
CA ARG A 29 4.62 -8.93 -15.05
C ARG A 29 6.15 -9.07 -14.97
N ARG A 30 6.88 -8.44 -15.88
CA ARG A 30 8.35 -8.41 -15.83
C ARG A 30 8.76 -7.66 -14.57
N GLY A 31 9.80 -8.12 -13.89
CA GLY A 31 10.29 -7.51 -12.64
C GLY A 31 9.45 -7.78 -11.39
N LEU A 32 8.22 -8.33 -11.51
CA LEU A 32 7.40 -8.69 -10.35
C LEU A 32 7.70 -10.10 -9.79
N ARG A 33 8.64 -10.85 -10.39
CA ARG A 33 9.17 -12.09 -9.87
C ARG A 33 10.53 -11.83 -9.23
N VAL A 34 10.50 -11.14 -8.11
CA VAL A 34 11.72 -10.81 -7.35
C VAL A 34 11.95 -11.92 -6.32
N ALA A 35 13.17 -12.46 -6.25
CA ALA A 35 13.57 -13.33 -5.18
C ALA A 35 13.94 -12.47 -3.97
N LEU A 36 13.68 -13.00 -2.76
CA LEU A 36 14.19 -12.37 -1.54
C LEU A 36 15.73 -12.41 -1.61
N PRO A 37 16.40 -11.29 -1.28
CA PRO A 37 17.86 -11.27 -1.18
C PRO A 37 18.32 -12.19 -0.05
N PRO A 38 19.62 -12.54 -0.01
CA PRO A 38 20.20 -13.27 1.11
C PRO A 38 19.86 -12.60 2.44
N GLN A 39 19.71 -13.41 3.49
CA GLN A 39 19.48 -12.90 4.84
C GLN A 39 20.66 -12.06 5.29
N PHE A 40 20.38 -10.88 5.81
CA PHE A 40 21.36 -10.03 6.50
C PHE A 40 21.47 -10.46 7.96
N ASP A 41 22.63 -10.21 8.58
CA ASP A 41 22.71 -10.09 10.03
C ASP A 41 22.18 -8.71 10.48
N PHE A 42 21.98 -8.56 11.78
CA PHE A 42 21.47 -7.31 12.36
C PHE A 42 22.35 -6.11 12.04
N ASP A 43 23.67 -6.24 12.21
CA ASP A 43 24.59 -5.13 11.98
C ASP A 43 24.64 -4.71 10.50
N THR A 44 24.56 -5.66 9.59
CA THR A 44 24.47 -5.36 8.16
C THR A 44 23.16 -4.66 7.81
N ALA A 45 22.05 -5.04 8.43
CA ALA A 45 20.77 -4.38 8.21
C ALA A 45 20.79 -2.92 8.74
N ILE A 46 21.38 -2.68 9.92
CA ILE A 46 21.55 -1.33 10.47
C ILE A 46 22.40 -0.48 9.51
N ARG A 47 23.59 -0.96 9.13
CA ARG A 47 24.45 -0.23 8.17
C ARG A 47 23.77 0.04 6.85
N THR A 48 22.95 -0.91 6.34
CA THR A 48 22.22 -0.74 5.09
C THR A 48 21.16 0.35 5.23
N ALA A 49 20.37 0.34 6.31
CA ALA A 49 19.37 1.36 6.57
C ALA A 49 19.99 2.75 6.77
N GLU A 50 21.08 2.84 7.56
CA GLU A 50 21.81 4.09 7.79
C GLU A 50 22.43 4.63 6.48
N ALA A 51 22.96 3.76 5.63
CA ALA A 51 23.51 4.16 4.33
C ALA A 51 22.40 4.74 3.40
N VAL A 52 21.20 4.16 3.41
CA VAL A 52 20.05 4.71 2.68
C VAL A 52 19.68 6.09 3.23
N ILE A 53 19.55 6.23 4.56
CA ILE A 53 19.22 7.50 5.21
C ILE A 53 20.27 8.57 4.93
N ALA A 54 21.54 8.19 4.99
CA ALA A 54 22.67 9.09 4.71
C ALA A 54 22.70 9.56 3.25
N ALA A 55 22.45 8.63 2.30
CA ALA A 55 22.36 8.97 0.88
C ALA A 55 21.20 9.93 0.61
N GLU A 56 20.05 9.71 1.24
CA GLU A 56 18.90 10.61 1.14
C GLU A 56 19.16 11.98 1.81
N ALA A 57 19.93 11.99 2.88
CA ALA A 57 20.32 13.25 3.54
C ALA A 57 21.29 14.09 2.70
N ALA A 58 22.11 13.44 1.88
CA ALA A 58 23.03 14.07 0.95
C ALA A 58 22.37 14.52 -0.35
N ASP A 59 21.17 14.03 -0.67
CA ASP A 59 20.42 14.39 -1.87
C ASP A 59 19.56 15.65 -1.62
N PRO A 60 19.90 16.82 -2.22
CA PRO A 60 19.12 18.04 -2.05
C PRO A 60 17.71 17.96 -2.64
N ALA A 61 17.44 16.96 -3.45
CA ALA A 61 16.10 16.70 -3.98
C ALA A 61 15.17 16.04 -2.96
N VAL A 62 15.66 15.50 -1.85
CA VAL A 62 14.88 14.81 -0.83
C VAL A 62 14.57 15.73 0.34
N GLY A 63 13.29 15.94 0.64
CA GLY A 63 12.85 16.72 1.79
C GLY A 63 13.31 16.09 3.12
N PRO A 64 13.79 16.86 4.10
CA PRO A 64 14.30 16.32 5.36
C PRO A 64 13.30 15.41 6.08
N GLU A 65 12.01 15.80 6.10
CA GLU A 65 10.93 15.07 6.76
C GLU A 65 10.53 13.79 6.00
N SER A 66 10.85 13.75 4.70
CA SER A 66 10.45 12.65 3.81
C SER A 66 11.49 11.53 3.70
N ARG A 67 12.59 11.62 4.46
CA ARG A 67 13.65 10.60 4.44
C ARG A 67 13.19 9.30 5.09
N SER A 68 13.82 8.21 4.67
CA SER A 68 13.69 6.92 5.35
C SER A 68 14.00 7.04 6.84
N ARG A 69 13.30 6.27 7.67
CA ARG A 69 13.45 6.32 9.13
C ARG A 69 13.64 4.92 9.70
N LEU A 70 14.58 4.80 10.62
CA LEU A 70 14.79 3.60 11.40
C LEU A 70 14.66 3.93 12.89
N LEU A 71 13.71 3.27 13.57
CA LEU A 71 13.59 3.27 15.02
C LEU A 71 14.12 1.91 15.52
N SER A 72 15.25 1.92 16.21
CA SER A 72 15.92 0.69 16.63
C SER A 72 16.24 0.72 18.13
N HIS A 73 15.99 -0.39 18.80
CA HIS A 73 16.43 -0.62 20.18
C HIS A 73 17.92 -0.98 20.31
N GLY A 74 18.72 -0.80 19.24
CA GLY A 74 20.15 -1.12 19.22
C GLY A 74 20.48 -2.61 19.23
N ARG A 75 19.47 -3.48 19.06
CA ARG A 75 19.60 -4.94 19.03
C ARG A 75 18.46 -5.55 18.21
N ARG A 76 18.66 -6.78 17.77
CA ARG A 76 17.57 -7.58 17.20
C ARG A 76 16.51 -7.78 18.28
N THR A 77 15.26 -7.52 17.93
CA THR A 77 14.10 -7.68 18.81
C THR A 77 13.29 -8.91 18.44
N GLY A 78 12.42 -9.38 19.35
CA GLY A 78 11.48 -10.47 19.03
C GLY A 78 10.51 -10.11 17.90
N ARG A 79 10.30 -8.80 17.60
CA ARG A 79 9.32 -8.32 16.62
C ARG A 79 9.85 -7.11 15.88
N VAL A 80 9.56 -7.05 14.59
CA VAL A 80 9.87 -5.90 13.72
C VAL A 80 8.70 -5.58 12.82
N VAL A 81 8.52 -4.30 12.50
CA VAL A 81 7.51 -3.86 11.54
C VAL A 81 8.14 -3.04 10.42
N LEU A 82 7.77 -3.39 9.18
CA LEU A 82 8.05 -2.61 7.97
C LEU A 82 6.82 -1.76 7.65
N LEU A 83 7.01 -0.44 7.53
CA LEU A 83 5.93 0.50 7.23
C LEU A 83 6.11 1.04 5.80
N LEU A 84 5.13 0.81 4.93
CA LEU A 84 5.15 1.20 3.51
C LEU A 84 4.11 2.30 3.25
N HIS A 85 4.60 3.52 3.00
CA HIS A 85 3.75 4.71 2.81
C HIS A 85 2.94 4.66 1.51
N GLY A 86 1.93 5.53 1.42
CA GLY A 86 1.04 5.64 0.27
C GLY A 86 1.66 6.39 -0.90
N TYR A 87 1.03 6.24 -2.06
CA TYR A 87 1.32 7.04 -3.24
C TYR A 87 1.11 8.53 -2.93
N THR A 88 1.98 9.40 -3.40
CA THR A 88 2.06 10.86 -3.16
C THR A 88 2.59 11.30 -1.80
N LEU A 89 2.81 10.40 -0.85
CA LEU A 89 3.35 10.69 0.47
C LEU A 89 4.72 10.02 0.66
N ALA A 90 5.31 10.16 1.84
CA ALA A 90 6.62 9.63 2.18
C ALA A 90 6.61 9.13 3.64
N PRO A 91 7.76 8.73 4.23
CA PRO A 91 7.82 8.14 5.58
C PRO A 91 7.13 8.94 6.69
N GLU A 92 7.06 10.26 6.60
CA GLU A 92 6.34 11.13 7.55
C GLU A 92 4.85 10.79 7.71
N GLN A 93 4.27 10.07 6.74
CA GLN A 93 2.88 9.60 6.84
C GLN A 93 2.65 8.71 8.07
N TYR A 94 3.70 8.09 8.58
CA TYR A 94 3.64 7.18 9.72
C TYR A 94 3.96 7.82 11.06
N ASP A 95 4.11 9.16 11.12
CA ASP A 95 4.37 9.87 12.37
C ASP A 95 3.29 9.55 13.41
N GLY A 96 3.73 9.27 14.61
CA GLY A 96 2.91 8.81 15.72
C GLY A 96 2.57 7.31 15.68
N LEU A 97 2.32 6.69 14.53
CA LEU A 97 2.10 5.23 14.47
C LEU A 97 3.42 4.46 14.58
N ALA A 98 4.50 4.98 14.02
CA ALA A 98 5.83 4.39 14.12
C ALA A 98 6.31 4.36 15.58
N GLU A 99 6.07 5.43 16.31
CA GLU A 99 6.39 5.58 17.72
C GLU A 99 5.56 4.60 18.57
N GLU A 100 4.26 4.43 18.30
CA GLU A 100 3.42 3.43 19.00
C GLU A 100 3.95 1.99 18.82
N PHE A 101 4.44 1.63 17.63
CA PHE A 101 5.10 0.34 17.42
C PHE A 101 6.43 0.26 18.17
N PHE A 102 7.24 1.31 18.12
CA PHE A 102 8.54 1.35 18.80
C PHE A 102 8.38 1.22 20.31
N ASP A 103 7.48 1.99 20.91
CA ASP A 103 7.16 1.94 22.35
C ASP A 103 6.57 0.58 22.77
N SER A 104 5.95 -0.14 21.82
CA SER A 104 5.49 -1.52 22.00
C SER A 104 6.61 -2.56 21.85
N GLY A 105 7.88 -2.14 21.71
CA GLY A 105 9.07 -3.00 21.66
C GLY A 105 9.42 -3.55 20.28
N TYR A 106 8.92 -2.94 19.19
CA TYR A 106 9.29 -3.29 17.83
C TYR A 106 10.52 -2.49 17.37
N ASN A 107 11.42 -3.09 16.61
CA ASN A 107 12.19 -2.30 15.66
C ASN A 107 11.28 -1.89 14.50
N VAL A 108 11.43 -0.65 14.01
CA VAL A 108 10.57 -0.09 12.97
C VAL A 108 11.41 0.40 11.80
N TRP A 109 11.12 -0.09 10.60
CA TRP A 109 11.76 0.37 9.38
C TRP A 109 10.74 1.04 8.46
N ILE A 110 10.98 2.29 8.08
CA ILE A 110 10.11 3.12 7.24
C ILE A 110 10.92 3.63 6.06
N PRO A 111 11.11 2.83 5.01
CA PRO A 111 11.86 3.26 3.84
C PRO A 111 11.04 4.20 2.97
N ARG A 112 11.71 5.16 2.34
CA ARG A 112 11.12 6.04 1.33
C ARG A 112 11.05 5.31 0.00
N ALA A 113 9.87 5.29 -0.62
CA ALA A 113 9.69 4.69 -1.93
C ALA A 113 10.40 5.54 -3.04
N PRO A 114 10.84 4.90 -4.13
CA PRO A 114 11.48 5.59 -5.24
C PRO A 114 10.64 6.78 -5.73
N HIS A 115 11.30 7.90 -6.00
CA HIS A 115 10.71 9.14 -6.52
C HIS A 115 9.71 9.86 -5.57
N HIS A 116 9.51 9.38 -4.34
CA HIS A 116 8.63 10.02 -3.37
C HIS A 116 9.40 10.99 -2.45
N GLY A 117 8.68 11.89 -1.78
CA GLY A 117 9.26 12.80 -0.78
C GLY A 117 10.30 13.78 -1.33
N THR A 118 10.24 14.12 -2.61
CA THR A 118 11.18 15.02 -3.27
C THR A 118 10.63 16.44 -3.39
N VAL A 119 11.52 17.41 -3.60
CA VAL A 119 11.16 18.82 -3.88
C VAL A 119 10.32 18.93 -5.16
N ASP A 120 10.59 18.09 -6.18
CA ASP A 120 9.70 17.91 -7.34
C ASP A 120 8.48 17.10 -6.92
N LYS A 121 7.38 17.78 -6.63
CA LYS A 121 6.12 17.16 -6.20
C LYS A 121 5.49 16.23 -7.24
N ARG A 122 6.04 16.16 -8.46
CA ARG A 122 5.60 15.25 -9.52
C ARG A 122 6.57 14.08 -9.75
N ALA A 123 7.69 14.01 -9.03
CA ALA A 123 8.67 12.96 -9.23
C ALA A 123 8.06 11.55 -9.11
N HIS A 124 7.12 11.35 -8.16
CA HIS A 124 6.41 10.09 -7.96
C HIS A 124 5.54 9.66 -9.17
N HIS A 125 5.30 10.52 -10.16
CA HIS A 125 4.66 10.13 -11.42
C HIS A 125 5.53 9.18 -12.26
N ARG A 126 6.83 9.10 -11.97
CA ARG A 126 7.82 8.28 -12.71
C ARG A 126 7.95 6.85 -12.21
N VAL A 127 7.33 6.49 -11.08
CA VAL A 127 7.43 5.14 -10.52
C VAL A 127 7.07 4.06 -11.53
N GLU A 128 7.79 2.93 -11.46
CA GLU A 128 7.52 1.73 -12.24
C GLU A 128 7.24 0.54 -11.31
N ALA A 129 6.45 -0.42 -11.78
CA ALA A 129 6.00 -1.53 -10.95
C ALA A 129 7.15 -2.46 -10.51
N ASP A 130 8.15 -2.67 -11.36
CA ASP A 130 9.33 -3.48 -11.06
C ASP A 130 10.28 -2.77 -10.07
N GLU A 131 10.41 -1.46 -10.19
CA GLU A 131 11.15 -0.63 -9.24
C GLU A 131 10.50 -0.67 -7.84
N LEU A 132 9.16 -0.51 -7.78
CA LEU A 132 8.40 -0.63 -6.53
C LEU A 132 8.50 -2.03 -5.91
N ALA A 133 8.48 -3.09 -6.74
CA ALA A 133 8.65 -4.46 -6.28
C ALA A 133 10.06 -4.71 -5.72
N THR A 134 11.09 -4.21 -6.41
CA THR A 134 12.49 -4.29 -5.98
C THR A 134 12.69 -3.55 -4.66
N TYR A 135 12.21 -2.32 -4.57
CA TYR A 135 12.21 -1.52 -3.35
C TYR A 135 11.56 -2.27 -2.17
N ALA A 136 10.36 -2.82 -2.39
CA ALA A 136 9.62 -3.50 -1.33
C ALA A 136 10.37 -4.74 -0.81
N VAL A 137 10.98 -5.53 -1.70
CA VAL A 137 11.75 -6.72 -1.34
C VAL A 137 13.05 -6.35 -0.60
N GLN A 138 13.76 -5.31 -1.03
CA GLN A 138 14.95 -4.82 -0.33
C GLN A 138 14.59 -4.29 1.07
N ALA A 139 13.49 -3.56 1.18
CA ALA A 139 12.98 -3.10 2.46
C ALA A 139 12.62 -4.25 3.41
N LEU A 140 11.98 -5.31 2.87
CA LEU A 140 11.64 -6.51 3.63
C LEU A 140 12.91 -7.25 4.11
N ALA A 141 13.97 -7.30 3.29
CA ALA A 141 15.23 -7.95 3.68
C ALA A 141 15.90 -7.24 4.86
N VAL A 142 15.91 -5.90 4.86
CA VAL A 142 16.39 -5.12 6.01
C VAL A 142 15.53 -5.41 7.24
N ALA A 143 14.22 -5.32 7.13
CA ALA A 143 13.31 -5.58 8.24
C ALA A 143 13.49 -7.00 8.81
N ALA A 144 13.65 -8.00 7.96
CA ALA A 144 13.82 -9.40 8.39
C ALA A 144 15.05 -9.66 9.26
N ALA A 145 16.07 -8.81 9.16
CA ALA A 145 17.26 -8.91 10.01
C ALA A 145 17.12 -8.14 11.34
N LEU A 146 16.16 -7.22 11.43
CA LEU A 146 15.94 -6.38 12.62
C LEU A 146 15.09 -7.06 13.71
N GLY A 147 14.40 -8.17 13.41
CA GLY A 147 13.58 -8.88 14.37
C GLY A 147 13.27 -10.32 13.98
N ASP A 148 12.78 -11.12 14.93
CA ASP A 148 12.49 -12.54 14.73
C ASP A 148 11.15 -12.77 14.03
N GLU A 149 10.13 -11.98 14.38
CA GLU A 149 8.84 -11.98 13.72
C GLU A 149 8.66 -10.69 12.93
N VAL A 150 8.52 -10.84 11.62
CA VAL A 150 8.39 -9.71 10.69
C VAL A 150 6.92 -9.47 10.37
N GLY A 151 6.48 -8.24 10.51
CA GLY A 151 5.21 -7.82 9.97
C GLY A 151 5.34 -6.64 9.04
N VAL A 152 4.31 -6.44 8.24
CA VAL A 152 4.25 -5.35 7.27
C VAL A 152 2.93 -4.59 7.45
N VAL A 153 3.05 -3.28 7.53
CA VAL A 153 1.91 -2.35 7.47
C VAL A 153 2.04 -1.53 6.19
N GLY A 154 0.96 -1.37 5.47
CA GLY A 154 0.95 -0.50 4.30
C GLY A 154 -0.31 0.33 4.24
N ILE A 155 -0.20 1.55 3.71
CA ILE A 155 -1.36 2.40 3.43
C ILE A 155 -1.51 2.65 1.94
N SER A 156 -2.74 2.56 1.41
CA SER A 156 -3.07 2.87 0.02
C SER A 156 -2.22 2.06 -0.97
N GLY A 157 -1.35 2.72 -1.76
CA GLY A 157 -0.37 2.06 -2.63
C GLY A 157 0.63 1.20 -1.86
N GLY A 158 1.08 1.65 -0.69
CA GLY A 158 1.92 0.87 0.21
C GLY A 158 1.24 -0.40 0.72
N ALA A 159 -0.09 -0.38 0.89
CA ALA A 159 -0.86 -1.57 1.25
C ALA A 159 -0.91 -2.61 0.12
N VAL A 160 -0.86 -2.17 -1.14
CA VAL A 160 -0.71 -3.09 -2.28
C VAL A 160 0.65 -3.79 -2.22
N LEU A 161 1.72 -3.04 -1.93
CA LEU A 161 3.07 -3.59 -1.77
C LEU A 161 3.13 -4.55 -0.58
N ALA A 162 2.53 -4.19 0.57
CA ALA A 162 2.46 -5.04 1.76
C ALA A 162 1.75 -6.37 1.49
N ALA A 163 0.58 -6.33 0.83
CA ALA A 163 -0.15 -7.52 0.44
C ALA A 163 0.64 -8.38 -0.57
N TRP A 164 1.36 -7.74 -1.49
CA TRP A 164 2.20 -8.43 -2.46
C TRP A 164 3.40 -9.11 -1.78
N LEU A 165 4.09 -8.43 -0.85
CA LEU A 165 5.19 -9.01 -0.05
C LEU A 165 4.73 -10.23 0.75
N ALA A 166 3.52 -10.18 1.33
CA ALA A 166 2.95 -11.31 2.05
C ALA A 166 2.67 -12.53 1.16
N GLN A 167 2.77 -12.39 -0.16
CA GLN A 167 2.60 -13.48 -1.14
C GLN A 167 3.90 -13.87 -1.86
N VAL A 168 5.04 -13.21 -1.53
CA VAL A 168 6.37 -13.62 -2.02
C VAL A 168 6.78 -14.95 -1.37
N PRO A 169 7.41 -15.89 -2.11
CA PRO A 169 7.93 -17.13 -1.53
C PRO A 169 8.95 -16.87 -0.41
N GLY A 170 8.95 -17.73 0.62
CA GLY A 170 9.89 -17.64 1.73
C GLY A 170 9.22 -17.42 3.10
N ASP A 171 7.91 -17.15 3.13
CA ASP A 171 7.08 -17.07 4.35
C ASP A 171 7.67 -16.15 5.42
N VAL A 172 8.29 -15.04 4.99
CA VAL A 172 8.96 -14.09 5.89
C VAL A 172 7.94 -13.26 6.66
N VAL A 173 6.87 -12.82 5.99
CA VAL A 173 5.86 -11.97 6.60
C VAL A 173 4.92 -12.79 7.48
N ARG A 174 4.81 -12.42 8.76
CA ARG A 174 3.95 -13.09 9.75
C ARG A 174 2.69 -12.31 10.10
N ARG A 175 2.73 -10.98 9.97
CA ARG A 175 1.59 -10.10 10.27
C ARG A 175 1.40 -9.09 9.14
N LEU A 176 0.15 -8.82 8.81
CA LEU A 176 -0.23 -7.92 7.74
C LEU A 176 -1.34 -6.98 8.19
N LEU A 177 -1.07 -5.67 8.17
CA LEU A 177 -2.10 -4.64 8.35
C LEU A 177 -2.18 -3.77 7.10
N LEU A 178 -3.37 -3.66 6.56
CA LEU A 178 -3.65 -2.88 5.36
C LEU A 178 -4.56 -1.70 5.71
N LEU A 179 -4.06 -0.48 5.50
CA LEU A 179 -4.74 0.77 5.77
C LEU A 179 -5.25 1.35 4.44
N SER A 180 -6.56 1.53 4.28
CA SER A 180 -7.19 2.04 3.05
C SER A 180 -6.56 1.46 1.75
N PRO A 181 -6.47 0.12 1.57
CA PRO A 181 -5.65 -0.49 0.53
C PRO A 181 -6.19 -0.23 -0.88
N PHE A 182 -5.31 0.17 -1.80
CA PHE A 182 -5.65 0.53 -3.19
C PHE A 182 -5.62 -0.68 -4.13
N PHE A 183 -6.52 -1.65 -3.97
CA PHE A 183 -6.64 -2.78 -4.91
C PHE A 183 -7.46 -2.46 -6.17
N GLY A 184 -8.12 -1.33 -6.19
CA GLY A 184 -8.87 -0.74 -7.29
C GLY A 184 -9.30 0.68 -6.95
N PRO A 185 -9.54 1.52 -7.96
CA PRO A 185 -10.12 2.84 -7.75
C PRO A 185 -11.59 2.73 -7.30
N ASP A 186 -12.10 3.75 -6.62
CA ASP A 186 -13.53 3.89 -6.35
C ASP A 186 -14.31 3.73 -7.67
N PRO A 187 -15.33 2.85 -7.74
CA PRO A 187 -16.12 2.62 -8.96
C PRO A 187 -16.76 3.89 -9.54
N ARG A 188 -16.97 4.91 -8.72
CA ARG A 188 -17.47 6.23 -9.18
C ARG A 188 -16.42 7.01 -9.96
N GLN A 189 -15.13 6.75 -9.77
CA GLN A 189 -14.01 7.37 -10.49
C GLN A 189 -13.61 6.57 -11.72
N ALA A 190 -13.50 5.25 -11.58
CA ALA A 190 -13.21 4.34 -12.68
C ALA A 190 -13.91 2.99 -12.45
N PRO A 191 -14.89 2.65 -13.27
CA PRO A 191 -15.59 1.38 -13.13
C PRO A 191 -14.64 0.20 -13.38
N ALA A 192 -14.94 -0.96 -12.78
CA ALA A 192 -14.06 -2.13 -12.78
C ALA A 192 -13.62 -2.59 -14.19
N PHE A 193 -14.48 -2.42 -15.18
CA PHE A 193 -14.15 -2.77 -16.58
C PHE A 193 -13.08 -1.83 -17.16
N ALA A 194 -12.98 -0.58 -16.73
CA ALA A 194 -11.97 0.37 -17.24
C ALA A 194 -10.56 0.11 -16.68
N VAL A 195 -10.44 -0.57 -15.55
CA VAL A 195 -9.15 -0.77 -14.87
C VAL A 195 -8.12 -1.47 -15.76
N ARG A 196 -8.52 -2.54 -16.48
CA ARG A 196 -7.60 -3.28 -17.34
C ARG A 196 -7.13 -2.48 -18.55
N PRO A 197 -8.00 -1.80 -19.32
CA PRO A 197 -7.59 -0.83 -20.33
C PRO A 197 -6.67 0.26 -19.78
N LEU A 198 -6.95 0.83 -18.62
CA LEU A 198 -6.09 1.84 -17.99
C LEU A 198 -4.69 1.30 -17.73
N ILE A 199 -4.55 0.12 -17.14
CA ILE A 199 -3.24 -0.53 -16.94
C ILE A 199 -2.54 -0.78 -18.30
N THR A 200 -3.26 -1.20 -19.31
CA THR A 200 -2.66 -1.46 -20.62
C THR A 200 -2.16 -0.18 -21.29
N LEU A 201 -2.91 0.90 -21.22
CA LEU A 201 -2.61 2.14 -21.91
C LEU A 201 -1.62 3.02 -21.13
N TYR A 202 -1.86 3.26 -19.85
CA TYR A 202 -1.05 4.14 -19.00
C TYR A 202 0.06 3.38 -18.28
N GLY A 203 -0.18 2.16 -17.81
CA GLY A 203 0.85 1.34 -17.16
C GLY A 203 1.95 0.89 -18.12
N ARG A 204 1.70 0.86 -19.42
CA ARG A 204 2.73 0.67 -20.45
C ARG A 204 3.21 1.98 -21.08
N ARG A 205 2.74 3.12 -20.59
CA ARG A 205 3.04 4.46 -21.12
C ARG A 205 2.80 4.58 -22.64
N LEU A 206 1.77 3.88 -23.16
CA LEU A 206 1.35 3.99 -24.57
C LEU A 206 0.63 5.31 -24.86
N LEU A 207 0.06 5.92 -23.84
CA LEU A 207 -0.52 7.25 -23.89
C LEU A 207 0.27 8.21 -22.99
N PRO A 208 0.30 9.51 -23.35
CA PRO A 208 0.82 10.55 -22.46
C PRO A 208 0.13 10.49 -21.10
N ASP A 209 0.89 10.72 -20.03
CA ASP A 209 0.33 10.71 -18.68
C ASP A 209 -0.80 11.74 -18.51
N ARG A 210 -1.78 11.38 -17.73
CA ARG A 210 -2.88 12.25 -17.33
C ARG A 210 -2.94 12.34 -15.81
N VAL A 211 -2.95 13.55 -15.31
CA VAL A 211 -3.14 13.81 -13.88
C VAL A 211 -4.62 14.06 -13.62
N THR A 212 -5.17 13.33 -12.67
CA THR A 212 -6.58 13.48 -12.24
C THR A 212 -6.79 14.80 -11.53
N SER A 213 -8.04 15.22 -11.34
CA SER A 213 -8.40 16.42 -10.54
C SER A 213 -7.89 16.36 -9.09
N ARG A 214 -7.58 15.16 -8.58
CA ARG A 214 -6.98 14.94 -7.25
C ARG A 214 -5.46 14.92 -7.26
N GLY A 215 -4.81 15.23 -8.38
CA GLY A 215 -3.35 15.24 -8.50
C GLY A 215 -2.70 13.87 -8.74
N TYR A 216 -3.47 12.81 -9.02
CA TYR A 216 -2.93 11.47 -9.26
C TYR A 216 -2.57 11.26 -10.72
N SER A 217 -1.33 10.87 -11.00
CA SER A 217 -0.87 10.41 -12.31
C SER A 217 -1.48 9.05 -12.65
N LEU A 218 -2.15 8.93 -13.80
CA LEU A 218 -2.69 7.65 -14.25
C LEU A 218 -1.57 6.64 -14.54
N SER A 219 -0.45 7.10 -15.08
CA SER A 219 0.72 6.23 -15.32
C SER A 219 1.23 5.63 -14.03
N ALA A 220 1.41 6.42 -12.97
CA ALA A 220 1.89 5.93 -11.69
C ALA A 220 0.86 5.07 -10.95
N VAL A 221 -0.39 5.49 -10.88
CA VAL A 221 -1.47 4.73 -10.23
C VAL A 221 -1.62 3.34 -10.85
N THR A 222 -1.45 3.23 -12.19
CA THR A 222 -1.54 1.94 -12.87
C THR A 222 -0.35 1.02 -12.60
N GLN A 223 0.79 1.50 -12.10
CA GLN A 223 1.88 0.65 -11.62
C GLN A 223 1.44 -0.10 -10.36
N TYR A 224 0.84 0.57 -9.38
CA TYR A 224 0.27 -0.08 -8.19
C TYR A 224 -0.84 -1.07 -8.56
N LEU A 225 -1.73 -0.71 -9.51
CA LEU A 225 -2.76 -1.62 -10.01
C LEU A 225 -2.16 -2.84 -10.73
N THR A 226 -1.02 -2.69 -11.40
CA THR A 226 -0.28 -3.79 -12.01
C THR A 226 0.20 -4.78 -10.94
N ILE A 227 0.76 -4.28 -9.84
CA ILE A 227 1.17 -5.10 -8.69
C ILE A 227 -0.05 -5.77 -8.05
N ALA A 228 -1.14 -5.03 -7.80
CA ALA A 228 -2.39 -5.58 -7.27
C ALA A 228 -2.96 -6.72 -8.14
N ARG A 229 -2.89 -6.58 -9.46
CA ARG A 229 -3.34 -7.60 -10.43
C ARG A 229 -2.36 -8.77 -10.58
N SER A 230 -1.13 -8.65 -10.08
CA SER A 230 -0.15 -9.73 -10.06
C SER A 230 -0.30 -10.68 -8.87
N LEU A 231 -1.08 -10.31 -7.85
CA LEU A 231 -1.37 -11.16 -6.71
C LEU A 231 -1.88 -12.53 -7.17
N PRO A 232 -1.40 -13.63 -6.58
CA PRO A 232 -1.80 -14.97 -6.98
C PRO A 232 -3.29 -15.22 -6.75
N LYS A 233 -3.88 -16.03 -7.63
CA LYS A 233 -5.28 -16.42 -7.57
C LYS A 233 -5.39 -17.94 -7.78
N PRO A 234 -5.66 -18.73 -6.74
CA PRO A 234 -5.89 -18.31 -5.34
C PRO A 234 -4.62 -17.74 -4.68
N PRO A 235 -4.76 -16.97 -3.57
CA PRO A 235 -3.62 -16.55 -2.76
C PRO A 235 -2.86 -17.76 -2.20
N ARG A 236 -1.58 -17.56 -1.90
CA ARG A 236 -0.71 -18.60 -1.32
C ARG A 236 -0.94 -18.68 0.18
N ARG A 237 -0.81 -19.88 0.73
CA ARG A 237 -0.65 -20.08 2.17
C ARG A 237 0.80 -19.75 2.52
N THR A 238 1.03 -18.75 3.37
CA THR A 238 2.35 -18.17 3.66
C THR A 238 2.65 -18.06 5.16
N GLY A 239 1.94 -18.82 5.99
CA GLY A 239 2.19 -18.84 7.43
C GLY A 239 1.91 -17.52 8.14
N LEU A 240 1.08 -16.65 7.57
CA LEU A 240 0.57 -15.45 8.26
C LEU A 240 -0.16 -15.84 9.55
N ARG A 241 0.07 -15.07 10.61
CA ARG A 241 -0.57 -15.22 11.93
C ARG A 241 -1.70 -14.22 12.13
N SER A 242 -1.62 -13.06 11.49
CA SER A 242 -2.69 -12.06 11.50
C SER A 242 -2.81 -11.37 10.15
N VAL A 243 -4.04 -11.09 9.73
CA VAL A 243 -4.38 -10.21 8.62
C VAL A 243 -5.46 -9.27 9.08
N ALA A 244 -5.19 -7.99 8.98
CA ALA A 244 -6.13 -6.94 9.35
C ALA A 244 -6.26 -5.88 8.27
N VAL A 245 -7.41 -5.24 8.20
CA VAL A 245 -7.67 -4.10 7.32
C VAL A 245 -8.41 -3.02 8.09
N ALA A 246 -7.98 -1.76 7.91
CA ALA A 246 -8.72 -0.60 8.38
C ALA A 246 -9.15 0.26 7.18
N ILE A 247 -10.40 0.68 7.18
CA ILE A 247 -11.02 1.49 6.11
C ILE A 247 -11.88 2.59 6.71
N SER A 248 -12.04 3.67 5.95
CA SER A 248 -13.04 4.71 6.24
C SER A 248 -14.21 4.60 5.26
N PRO A 249 -15.46 4.68 5.72
CA PRO A 249 -16.63 4.76 4.84
C PRO A 249 -16.66 6.05 4.01
N LEU A 250 -15.88 7.07 4.40
CA LEU A 250 -15.73 8.35 3.68
C LEU A 250 -14.62 8.30 2.63
N ASP A 251 -13.92 7.16 2.48
CA ASP A 251 -12.89 7.00 1.45
C ASP A 251 -13.53 6.99 0.06
N GLY A 252 -13.25 8.02 -0.71
CA GLY A 252 -13.71 8.14 -2.10
C GLY A 252 -12.58 7.91 -3.11
N VAL A 253 -11.49 7.26 -2.71
CA VAL A 253 -10.32 6.97 -3.58
C VAL A 253 -10.28 5.51 -3.97
N VAL A 254 -10.52 4.59 -3.03
CA VAL A 254 -10.38 3.16 -3.24
C VAL A 254 -11.73 2.45 -3.38
N ASP A 255 -11.72 1.33 -4.08
CA ASP A 255 -12.83 0.37 -4.06
C ASP A 255 -12.88 -0.31 -2.68
N LEU A 256 -13.81 0.12 -1.83
CA LEU A 256 -13.98 -0.40 -0.47
C LEU A 256 -14.33 -1.90 -0.45
N ALA A 257 -15.04 -2.40 -1.46
CA ALA A 257 -15.33 -3.82 -1.56
C ALA A 257 -14.06 -4.64 -1.84
N ALA A 258 -13.21 -4.16 -2.76
CA ALA A 258 -11.92 -4.77 -3.05
C ALA A 258 -10.96 -4.65 -1.85
N ALA A 259 -11.00 -3.51 -1.13
CA ALA A 259 -10.20 -3.26 0.07
C ALA A 259 -10.42 -4.31 1.17
N VAL A 260 -11.60 -4.91 1.26
CA VAL A 260 -11.91 -5.98 2.22
C VAL A 260 -11.80 -7.36 1.59
N THR A 261 -12.23 -7.54 0.32
CA THR A 261 -12.30 -8.87 -0.31
C THR A 261 -10.91 -9.45 -0.59
N VAL A 262 -9.92 -8.61 -0.98
CA VAL A 262 -8.58 -9.10 -1.27
C VAL A 262 -7.88 -9.61 -0.01
N PRO A 263 -7.79 -8.85 1.11
CA PRO A 263 -7.19 -9.37 2.34
C PRO A 263 -7.97 -10.54 2.94
N ARG A 264 -9.31 -10.60 2.77
CA ARG A 264 -10.11 -11.76 3.19
C ARG A 264 -9.62 -13.05 2.51
N ARG A 265 -9.42 -13.02 1.20
CA ARG A 265 -8.90 -14.19 0.47
C ARG A 265 -7.50 -14.59 0.94
N ILE A 266 -6.64 -13.62 1.33
CA ILE A 266 -5.31 -13.89 1.88
C ILE A 266 -5.45 -14.55 3.27
N ALA A 267 -6.34 -14.05 4.11
CA ALA A 267 -6.61 -14.61 5.43
C ALA A 267 -7.17 -16.04 5.32
N ASP A 268 -8.17 -16.26 4.46
CA ASP A 268 -8.79 -17.57 4.20
C ASP A 268 -7.75 -18.59 3.72
N ALA A 269 -6.84 -18.21 2.81
CA ALA A 269 -5.76 -19.09 2.33
C ALA A 269 -4.80 -19.51 3.46
N ASN A 270 -4.68 -18.71 4.52
CA ASN A 270 -3.87 -19.00 5.71
C ASN A 270 -4.68 -19.64 6.85
N ALA A 271 -5.98 -19.88 6.66
CA ALA A 271 -6.92 -20.42 7.66
C ALA A 271 -6.98 -19.57 8.95
N ILE A 272 -6.93 -18.22 8.80
CA ILE A 272 -7.03 -17.27 9.91
C ILE A 272 -8.16 -16.26 9.63
N PRO A 273 -8.78 -15.68 10.67
CA PRO A 273 -9.82 -14.68 10.50
C PRO A 273 -9.23 -13.37 9.93
N LEU A 274 -9.96 -12.71 9.03
CA LEU A 274 -9.70 -11.32 8.70
C LEU A 274 -10.29 -10.42 9.77
N GLN A 275 -9.46 -9.56 10.36
CA GLN A 275 -9.91 -8.48 11.22
C GLN A 275 -10.22 -7.24 10.37
N VAL A 276 -11.41 -6.67 10.54
CA VAL A 276 -11.84 -5.46 9.80
C VAL A 276 -12.16 -4.36 10.79
N CYS A 277 -11.48 -3.23 10.65
CA CYS A 277 -11.77 -2.01 11.36
C CYS A 277 -12.39 -0.99 10.39
N THR A 278 -13.65 -0.68 10.57
CA THR A 278 -14.30 0.44 9.86
C THR A 278 -14.31 1.64 10.78
N LEU A 279 -13.71 2.75 10.34
CA LEU A 279 -13.71 3.99 11.12
C LEU A 279 -15.12 4.57 11.18
N PRO A 280 -15.53 5.16 12.31
CA PRO A 280 -16.78 5.92 12.38
C PRO A 280 -16.77 7.08 11.39
N ALA A 281 -17.83 7.24 10.60
CA ALA A 281 -17.95 8.37 9.67
C ALA A 281 -17.93 9.73 10.38
N ALA A 282 -18.37 9.77 11.64
CA ALA A 282 -18.35 10.98 12.47
C ALA A 282 -16.95 11.56 12.72
N LEU A 283 -15.89 10.76 12.53
CA LEU A 283 -14.52 11.26 12.63
C LEU A 283 -14.09 12.15 11.45
N GLY A 284 -14.87 12.19 10.36
CA GLY A 284 -14.55 12.99 9.19
C GLY A 284 -13.30 12.52 8.42
N VAL A 285 -12.70 11.39 8.79
CA VAL A 285 -11.46 10.90 8.18
C VAL A 285 -11.76 10.22 6.84
N GLY A 286 -11.14 10.71 5.76
CA GLY A 286 -11.27 10.16 4.41
C GLY A 286 -10.25 9.06 4.10
N HIS A 287 -9.60 9.17 2.93
CA HIS A 287 -8.66 8.15 2.43
C HIS A 287 -7.39 8.01 3.29
N ASN A 288 -6.77 9.12 3.68
CA ASN A 288 -5.58 9.08 4.53
C ASN A 288 -5.98 8.89 6.00
N ILE A 289 -6.22 7.64 6.39
CA ILE A 289 -6.64 7.27 7.75
C ILE A 289 -5.52 7.37 8.80
N LEU A 290 -4.33 7.82 8.40
CA LEU A 290 -3.20 8.20 9.28
C LEU A 290 -3.12 9.72 9.50
N ASN A 291 -3.89 10.53 8.79
CA ASN A 291 -3.97 11.97 9.04
C ASN A 291 -4.89 12.23 10.26
N LEU A 292 -4.36 12.02 11.43
CA LEU A 292 -5.09 12.02 12.70
C LEU A 292 -4.77 13.24 13.57
N ALA A 293 -3.94 14.17 13.08
CA ALA A 293 -3.48 15.33 13.87
C ALA A 293 -4.63 16.21 14.40
N ALA A 294 -5.73 16.30 13.64
CA ALA A 294 -6.88 17.10 14.05
C ALA A 294 -7.83 16.38 15.03
N LEU A 295 -7.52 15.13 15.41
CA LEU A 295 -8.35 14.30 16.28
C LEU A 295 -7.82 14.17 17.71
N ASP A 296 -6.74 14.86 18.07
CA ASP A 296 -6.13 14.88 19.41
C ASP A 296 -6.05 13.47 20.04
N ASP A 297 -6.67 13.26 21.21
CA ASP A 297 -6.69 11.99 21.93
C ASP A 297 -7.33 10.84 21.12
N GLN A 298 -8.33 11.12 20.29
CA GLN A 298 -8.94 10.11 19.42
C GLN A 298 -7.95 9.63 18.35
N GLY A 299 -7.06 10.50 17.88
CA GLY A 299 -5.99 10.15 16.96
C GLY A 299 -4.99 9.18 17.62
N ALA A 300 -4.59 9.43 18.85
CA ALA A 300 -3.72 8.54 19.63
C ALA A 300 -4.40 7.18 19.86
N GLU A 301 -5.69 7.19 20.22
CA GLU A 301 -6.46 5.95 20.41
C GLU A 301 -6.56 5.12 19.11
N LEU A 302 -6.75 5.77 17.97
CA LEU A 302 -6.77 5.09 16.68
C LEU A 302 -5.40 4.46 16.33
N ARG A 303 -4.28 5.13 16.63
CA ARG A 303 -2.95 4.55 16.44
C ARG A 303 -2.76 3.29 17.30
N ARG A 304 -3.08 3.34 18.59
CA ARG A 304 -3.06 2.16 19.47
C ARG A 304 -3.95 1.03 18.94
N ARG A 305 -5.11 1.38 18.41
CA ARG A 305 -6.03 0.41 17.81
C ARG A 305 -5.44 -0.24 16.55
N TYR A 306 -4.70 0.50 15.72
CA TYR A 306 -4.01 -0.08 14.57
C TYR A 306 -2.93 -1.08 14.99
N VAL A 307 -2.17 -0.78 16.04
CA VAL A 307 -1.20 -1.73 16.64
C VAL A 307 -1.92 -2.98 17.15
N ALA A 308 -3.00 -2.84 17.91
CA ALA A 308 -3.78 -3.97 18.41
C ALA A 308 -4.36 -4.84 17.28
N LEU A 309 -4.89 -4.23 16.21
CA LEU A 309 -5.35 -4.94 15.02
C LEU A 309 -4.22 -5.72 14.35
N TYR A 310 -3.06 -5.09 14.19
CA TYR A 310 -1.89 -5.72 13.62
C TYR A 310 -1.46 -6.94 14.45
N GLU A 311 -1.53 -6.86 15.76
CA GLU A 311 -1.18 -7.95 16.69
C GLU A 311 -2.21 -9.09 16.71
N GLY A 312 -3.36 -8.92 16.06
CA GLY A 312 -4.43 -9.93 16.06
C GLY A 312 -5.28 -9.89 17.32
N GLY A 313 -5.18 -8.82 18.12
CA GLY A 313 -6.01 -8.60 19.29
C GLY A 313 -7.50 -8.39 18.93
N PRO A 314 -8.42 -8.58 19.88
CA PRO A 314 -9.83 -8.29 19.65
C PRO A 314 -9.97 -6.81 19.26
N THR A 315 -10.78 -6.54 18.23
CA THR A 315 -11.10 -5.16 17.85
C THR A 315 -11.85 -4.52 19.03
N PRO A 316 -11.28 -3.54 19.75
CA PRO A 316 -12.03 -2.86 20.80
C PRO A 316 -13.28 -2.24 20.15
N THR A 317 -14.45 -2.55 20.72
CA THR A 317 -15.72 -1.92 20.30
C THR A 317 -15.55 -0.41 20.48
N PRO A 318 -15.96 0.44 19.51
CA PRO A 318 -15.89 1.88 19.70
C PRO A 318 -16.70 2.26 20.95
N GLY A 319 -16.03 2.61 22.02
CA GLY A 319 -16.66 3.31 23.12
C GLY A 319 -17.12 4.66 22.57
N LEU A 320 -18.40 4.81 22.27
CA LEU A 320 -19.03 6.10 22.08
C LEU A 320 -18.94 6.84 23.42
N THR A 321 -17.84 7.56 23.65
CA THR A 321 -17.84 8.59 24.68
C THR A 321 -18.84 9.63 24.18
N ARG A 322 -20.03 9.64 24.78
CA ARG A 322 -21.05 10.66 24.56
C ARG A 322 -20.35 12.00 24.74
N VAL A 323 -20.29 12.77 23.66
CA VAL A 323 -20.04 14.21 23.77
C VAL A 323 -21.10 14.73 24.73
N ALA A 324 -20.66 15.17 25.91
CA ALA A 324 -21.51 15.86 26.84
C ALA A 324 -22.15 17.03 26.09
N ARG A 325 -23.49 17.04 26.03
CA ARG A 325 -24.23 18.25 25.62
C ARG A 325 -23.80 19.36 26.56
N VAL A 326 -23.15 20.36 26.01
CA VAL A 326 -23.09 21.67 26.66
C VAL A 326 -24.47 22.28 26.48
N ASP A 327 -25.30 22.15 27.52
CA ASP A 327 -26.52 22.90 27.66
C ASP A 327 -26.15 24.34 28.05
N SER A 328 -26.49 25.27 27.23
CA SER A 328 -26.84 26.64 27.63
C SER A 328 -27.63 27.33 26.53
#